data_c8273fc7fa679429b12b145615fd169b
#
_entry.id   c8273fc7fa679429b12b145615fd169b
#
_cell.length_a   1.000
_cell.length_b   1.000
_cell.length_c   1.000
_cell.angle_alpha   90.00
_cell.angle_beta   90.00
_cell.angle_gamma   90.00
#
_symmetry.space_group_name_H-M   'P 1'
#
loop_
_entity.id
_entity.type
_entity.pdbx_description
1 polymer ?
#
loop_
_entity_poly.entity_id
_entity_poly.type
_entity_poly.pdbx_seq_one_letter_code
_entity_poly.pdbx_strand_id
1 'polypeptide(L)'
;AEMFEIIQPGDSAWKKTGVYYFMYLGGFWLSVPVSMIPLLLWPALLKSRMIQNTVSASAMVNGVPRHFYLRIRLECVFVIALHLALIWSLNLNPSTYLLILVAGGINWSSQQYIQHAGSPLDVIHGAHNLKASRLYQKWILNFNWHLAHHQHPQVPWNMLPKFHDPSRDRPPYLVSFLKFWRG
;
A
#
# COMPACT_ATOMS: atom_id res chain seq x y z
N ALA A 1 -5.41 -0.38 -14.46
CA ALA A 1 -6.28 -1.41 -13.88
C ALA A 1 -5.49 -2.57 -13.31
N GLU A 2 -4.32 -2.87 -13.83
CA GLU A 2 -3.57 -4.11 -13.58
C GLU A 2 -2.47 -3.96 -12.50
N MET A 3 -2.37 -2.81 -11.88
CA MET A 3 -1.24 -2.47 -10.99
C MET A 3 -1.17 -3.32 -9.72
N PHE A 4 -2.26 -3.97 -9.31
CA PHE A 4 -2.31 -4.83 -8.11
C PHE A 4 -2.61 -6.29 -8.41
N GLU A 5 -2.66 -6.69 -9.69
CA GLU A 5 -2.91 -8.08 -10.08
C GLU A 5 -1.63 -8.93 -9.99
N ILE A 6 -1.25 -9.27 -8.77
CA ILE A 6 -0.13 -10.19 -8.52
C ILE A 6 -0.56 -11.64 -8.71
N ILE A 7 -1.88 -11.90 -8.60
CA ILE A 7 -2.49 -13.23 -8.73
C ILE A 7 -3.23 -13.29 -10.05
N GLN A 8 -2.88 -14.27 -10.89
CA GLN A 8 -3.53 -14.53 -12.17
C GLN A 8 -4.57 -15.66 -12.03
N PRO A 9 -5.63 -15.69 -12.88
CA PRO A 9 -6.64 -16.76 -12.83
C PRO A 9 -6.06 -18.16 -12.92
N GLY A 10 -5.01 -18.36 -13.73
CA GLY A 10 -4.32 -19.64 -13.93
C GLY A 10 -3.30 -20.02 -12.85
N ASP A 11 -3.04 -19.17 -11.87
CA ASP A 11 -2.05 -19.47 -10.82
C ASP A 11 -2.50 -20.62 -9.92
N SER A 12 -1.52 -21.39 -9.43
CA SER A 12 -1.77 -22.48 -8.49
C SER A 12 -2.38 -21.97 -7.18
N ALA A 13 -3.15 -22.83 -6.49
CA ALA A 13 -3.72 -22.49 -5.18
C ALA A 13 -2.65 -22.09 -4.16
N TRP A 14 -1.50 -22.76 -4.17
CA TRP A 14 -0.36 -22.42 -3.30
C TRP A 14 0.20 -21.01 -3.57
N LYS A 15 0.35 -20.64 -4.85
CA LYS A 15 0.80 -19.29 -5.21
C LYS A 15 -0.24 -18.26 -4.75
N LYS A 16 -1.52 -18.49 -5.01
CA LYS A 16 -2.61 -17.60 -4.58
C LYS A 16 -2.61 -17.39 -3.08
N THR A 17 -2.56 -18.47 -2.30
CA THR A 17 -2.54 -18.44 -0.85
C THR A 17 -1.27 -17.75 -0.31
N GLY A 18 -0.10 -18.11 -0.84
CA GLY A 18 1.16 -17.53 -0.42
C GLY A 18 1.23 -16.02 -0.67
N VAL A 19 0.83 -15.58 -1.86
CA VAL A 19 0.77 -14.15 -2.21
C VAL A 19 -0.25 -13.41 -1.35
N TYR A 20 -1.43 -14.01 -1.13
CA TYR A 20 -2.46 -13.44 -0.27
C TYR A 20 -1.92 -13.11 1.13
N TYR A 21 -1.38 -14.10 1.83
CA TYR A 21 -0.85 -13.88 3.17
C TYR A 21 0.39 -13.00 3.19
N PHE A 22 1.27 -13.10 2.19
CA PHE A 22 2.41 -12.20 2.06
C PHE A 22 1.95 -10.74 1.97
N MET A 23 1.02 -10.42 1.07
CA MET A 23 0.54 -9.05 0.90
C MET A 23 -0.20 -8.55 2.14
N TYR A 24 -1.00 -9.40 2.77
CA TYR A 24 -1.75 -9.08 3.98
C TYR A 24 -0.84 -8.82 5.19
N LEU A 25 0.20 -9.64 5.36
CA LEU A 25 1.12 -9.60 6.50
C LEU A 25 2.31 -8.65 6.32
N GLY A 26 2.23 -7.70 5.45
CA GLY A 26 3.26 -6.65 5.33
C GLY A 26 3.82 -6.47 3.92
N GLY A 27 3.45 -7.30 2.96
CA GLY A 27 3.99 -7.26 1.60
C GLY A 27 3.73 -5.94 0.89
N PHE A 28 2.58 -5.31 1.09
CA PHE A 28 2.32 -3.97 0.56
C PHE A 28 3.30 -2.94 1.11
N TRP A 29 3.50 -2.94 2.43
CA TRP A 29 4.46 -2.03 3.05
C TRP A 29 5.89 -2.32 2.59
N LEU A 30 6.29 -3.60 2.57
CA LEU A 30 7.62 -4.01 2.17
C LEU A 30 7.92 -3.73 0.69
N SER A 31 6.92 -3.78 -0.17
CA SER A 31 7.08 -3.49 -1.60
C SER A 31 7.60 -2.07 -1.86
N VAL A 32 7.25 -1.10 -1.02
CA VAL A 32 7.71 0.30 -1.17
C VAL A 32 9.22 0.42 -0.98
N PRO A 33 9.84 0.10 0.17
CA PRO A 33 11.28 0.20 0.33
C PRO A 33 12.06 -0.72 -0.63
N VAL A 34 11.54 -1.93 -0.92
CA VAL A 34 12.19 -2.84 -1.86
C VAL A 34 12.21 -2.29 -3.28
N SER A 35 11.13 -1.64 -3.73
CA SER A 35 11.11 -0.99 -5.06
C SER A 35 12.03 0.23 -5.15
N MET A 36 12.36 0.87 -4.02
CA MET A 36 13.27 2.01 -3.98
C MET A 36 14.75 1.60 -4.05
N ILE A 37 15.12 0.38 -3.65
CA ILE A 37 16.51 -0.10 -3.68
C ILE A 37 17.14 0.01 -5.08
N PRO A 38 16.53 -0.50 -6.16
CA PRO A 38 17.06 -0.33 -7.51
C PRO A 38 17.22 1.14 -7.91
N LEU A 39 16.25 1.98 -7.54
CA LEU A 39 16.30 3.40 -7.89
C LEU A 39 17.46 4.13 -7.19
N LEU A 40 17.72 3.77 -5.92
CA LEU A 40 18.78 4.37 -5.12
C LEU A 40 20.18 3.90 -5.57
N LEU A 41 20.36 2.57 -5.64
CA LEU A 41 21.67 1.95 -5.75
C LEU A 41 22.04 1.58 -7.19
N TRP A 42 21.08 1.13 -7.97
CA TRP A 42 21.34 0.58 -9.30
C TRP A 42 20.21 0.81 -10.31
N PRO A 43 20.09 2.02 -10.87
CA PRO A 43 19.03 2.37 -11.81
C PRO A 43 18.94 1.47 -13.05
N ALA A 44 20.05 0.83 -13.44
CA ALA A 44 20.06 -0.12 -14.56
C ALA A 44 19.18 -1.35 -14.29
N LEU A 45 19.02 -1.75 -13.03
CA LEU A 45 18.10 -2.83 -12.62
C LEU A 45 16.65 -2.54 -12.99
N LEU A 46 16.24 -1.28 -13.03
CA LEU A 46 14.89 -0.88 -13.44
C LEU A 46 14.56 -1.30 -14.89
N LYS A 47 15.59 -1.47 -15.71
CA LYS A 47 15.47 -1.95 -17.10
C LYS A 47 15.64 -3.47 -17.23
N SER A 48 15.86 -4.18 -16.14
CA SER A 48 16.05 -5.64 -16.18
C SER A 48 14.77 -6.35 -16.64
N ARG A 49 14.93 -7.50 -17.30
CA ARG A 49 13.79 -8.32 -17.73
C ARG A 49 12.91 -8.75 -16.56
N MET A 50 13.51 -8.96 -15.39
CA MET A 50 12.78 -9.34 -14.18
C MET A 50 11.75 -8.27 -13.76
N ILE A 51 12.13 -6.99 -13.81
CA ILE A 51 11.23 -5.88 -13.45
C ILE A 51 10.25 -5.61 -14.60
N GLN A 52 10.75 -5.56 -15.85
CA GLN A 52 9.91 -5.23 -17.00
C GLN A 52 8.87 -6.29 -17.34
N ASN A 53 9.12 -7.56 -17.01
CA ASN A 53 8.15 -8.64 -17.21
C ASN A 53 7.13 -8.73 -16.07
N THR A 54 7.29 -7.96 -14.99
CA THR A 54 6.33 -7.90 -13.89
C THR A 54 5.42 -6.69 -14.10
N VAL A 55 4.14 -6.91 -14.40
CA VAL A 55 3.17 -5.84 -14.75
C VAL A 55 3.18 -4.70 -13.72
N SER A 56 3.03 -5.03 -12.44
CA SER A 56 3.00 -4.02 -11.38
C SER A 56 4.32 -3.26 -11.25
N ALA A 57 5.46 -3.96 -11.28
CA ALA A 57 6.77 -3.33 -11.14
C ALA A 57 7.11 -2.47 -12.36
N SER A 58 6.81 -2.94 -13.58
CA SER A 58 7.02 -2.17 -14.80
C SER A 58 6.14 -0.92 -14.87
N ALA A 59 4.87 -1.02 -14.46
CA ALA A 59 3.96 0.12 -14.38
C ALA A 59 4.46 1.18 -13.40
N MET A 60 4.91 0.79 -12.20
CA MET A 60 5.49 1.70 -11.22
C MET A 60 6.74 2.40 -11.75
N VAL A 61 7.66 1.64 -12.33
CA VAL A 61 8.93 2.18 -12.84
C VAL A 61 8.72 3.09 -14.05
N ASN A 62 7.89 2.66 -15.01
CA ASN A 62 7.63 3.42 -16.24
C ASN A 62 6.71 4.62 -15.99
N GLY A 63 5.90 4.59 -14.94
CA GLY A 63 5.06 5.72 -14.51
C GLY A 63 5.83 6.88 -13.87
N VAL A 64 7.11 6.67 -13.48
CA VAL A 64 7.93 7.73 -12.87
C VAL A 64 8.80 8.40 -13.94
N PRO A 65 8.56 9.69 -14.28
CA PRO A 65 9.42 10.42 -15.20
C PRO A 65 10.85 10.54 -14.69
N ARG A 66 11.84 10.42 -15.58
CA ARG A 66 13.27 10.39 -15.21
C ARG A 66 13.75 11.62 -14.45
N HIS A 67 13.15 12.79 -14.70
CA HIS A 67 13.51 14.02 -14.00
C HIS A 67 13.17 14.00 -12.50
N PHE A 68 12.27 13.11 -12.05
CA PHE A 68 11.99 12.91 -10.63
C PHE A 68 12.98 11.97 -9.92
N TYR A 69 13.83 11.23 -10.63
CA TYR A 69 14.70 10.22 -10.02
C TYR A 69 15.65 10.82 -8.98
N LEU A 70 16.25 11.99 -9.28
CA LEU A 70 17.12 12.65 -8.29
C LEU A 70 16.34 13.07 -7.06
N ARG A 71 15.17 13.66 -7.24
CA ARG A 71 14.28 14.06 -6.14
C ARG A 71 13.91 12.87 -5.26
N ILE A 72 13.45 11.77 -5.85
CA ILE A 72 13.09 10.54 -5.11
C ILE A 72 14.29 10.01 -4.33
N ARG A 73 15.49 10.01 -4.93
CA ARG A 73 16.72 9.61 -4.23
C ARG A 73 17.01 10.47 -3.02
N LEU A 74 16.91 11.78 -3.16
CA LEU A 74 17.13 12.73 -2.06
C LEU A 74 16.08 12.53 -0.95
N GLU A 75 14.82 12.34 -1.31
CA GLU A 75 13.75 12.03 -0.37
C GLU A 75 14.01 10.71 0.37
N CYS A 76 14.42 9.65 -0.30
CA CYS A 76 14.80 8.38 0.33
C CYS A 76 15.98 8.54 1.29
N VAL A 77 17.04 9.22 0.88
CA VAL A 77 18.20 9.50 1.75
C VAL A 77 17.77 10.32 2.97
N PHE A 78 16.94 11.33 2.77
CA PHE A 78 16.39 12.14 3.87
C PHE A 78 15.59 11.29 4.86
N VAL A 79 14.69 10.40 4.37
CA VAL A 79 13.90 9.52 5.23
C VAL A 79 14.79 8.59 6.04
N ILE A 80 15.80 7.95 5.40
CA ILE A 80 16.77 7.10 6.10
C ILE A 80 17.51 7.90 7.18
N ALA A 81 18.03 9.07 6.82
CA ALA A 81 18.74 9.95 7.76
C ALA A 81 17.85 10.37 8.93
N LEU A 82 16.58 10.68 8.67
CA LEU A 82 15.61 11.02 9.72
C LEU A 82 15.38 9.85 10.69
N HIS A 83 15.19 8.62 10.19
CA HIS A 83 15.03 7.45 11.04
C HIS A 83 16.29 7.19 11.90
N LEU A 84 17.47 7.32 11.32
CA LEU A 84 18.73 7.17 12.06
C LEU A 84 18.90 8.27 13.11
N ALA A 85 18.57 9.51 12.77
CA ALA A 85 18.60 10.63 13.71
C ALA A 85 17.62 10.44 14.87
N LEU A 86 16.41 9.93 14.62
CA LEU A 86 15.44 9.62 15.67
C LEU A 86 15.95 8.52 16.61
N ILE A 87 16.49 7.41 16.06
CA ILE A 87 17.07 6.33 16.85
C ILE A 87 18.17 6.88 17.76
N TRP A 88 19.08 7.67 17.20
CA TRP A 88 20.22 8.22 17.93
C TRP A 88 19.80 9.28 18.96
N SER A 89 19.02 10.28 18.56
CA SER A 89 18.67 11.43 19.43
C SER A 89 17.74 11.04 20.58
N LEU A 90 16.88 10.03 20.38
CA LEU A 90 15.96 9.54 21.40
C LEU A 90 16.51 8.29 22.13
N ASN A 91 17.76 7.90 21.85
CA ASN A 91 18.40 6.73 22.41
C ASN A 91 17.53 5.45 22.31
N LEU A 92 16.89 5.27 21.16
CA LEU A 92 15.98 4.14 20.92
C LEU A 92 16.78 2.86 20.68
N ASN A 93 16.32 1.74 21.25
CA ASN A 93 16.85 0.44 20.90
C ASN A 93 16.52 0.12 19.43
N PRO A 94 17.51 -0.08 18.53
CA PRO A 94 17.25 -0.29 17.10
C PRO A 94 16.35 -1.50 16.80
N SER A 95 16.48 -2.59 17.56
CA SER A 95 15.65 -3.79 17.36
C SER A 95 14.20 -3.52 17.74
N THR A 96 13.96 -2.83 18.84
CA THR A 96 12.61 -2.42 19.26
C THR A 96 11.99 -1.47 18.24
N TYR A 97 12.78 -0.50 17.75
CA TYR A 97 12.34 0.41 16.70
C TYR A 97 11.95 -0.32 15.42
N LEU A 98 12.76 -1.26 14.97
CA LEU A 98 12.46 -2.10 13.80
C LEU A 98 11.18 -2.93 14.01
N LEU A 99 10.97 -3.51 15.18
CA LEU A 99 9.75 -4.25 15.50
C LEU A 99 8.50 -3.36 15.41
N ILE A 100 8.58 -2.13 15.87
CA ILE A 100 7.49 -1.15 15.74
C ILE A 100 7.20 -0.83 14.26
N LEU A 101 8.25 -0.63 13.45
CA LEU A 101 8.09 -0.40 12.00
C LEU A 101 7.45 -1.60 11.31
N VAL A 102 7.87 -2.81 11.64
CA VAL A 102 7.29 -4.05 11.08
C VAL A 102 5.82 -4.20 11.50
N ALA A 103 5.50 -4.00 12.77
CA ALA A 103 4.13 -4.05 13.26
C ALA A 103 3.23 -3.00 12.57
N GLY A 104 3.76 -1.79 12.40
CA GLY A 104 3.10 -0.72 11.63
C GLY A 104 2.90 -1.11 10.17
N GLY A 105 3.91 -1.73 9.56
CA GLY A 105 3.86 -2.22 8.18
C GLY A 105 2.81 -3.31 7.96
N ILE A 106 2.71 -4.27 8.89
CA ILE A 106 1.68 -5.31 8.87
C ILE A 106 0.29 -4.69 9.00
N ASN A 107 0.12 -3.79 9.97
CA ASN A 107 -1.15 -3.10 10.16
C ASN A 107 -1.55 -2.30 8.92
N TRP A 108 -0.64 -1.54 8.33
CA TRP A 108 -0.91 -0.76 7.13
C TRP A 108 -1.24 -1.66 5.93
N SER A 109 -0.47 -2.73 5.71
CA SER A 109 -0.69 -3.68 4.62
C SER A 109 -2.05 -4.36 4.71
N SER A 110 -2.43 -4.81 5.91
CA SER A 110 -3.74 -5.45 6.12
C SER A 110 -4.90 -4.48 5.85
N GLN A 111 -4.76 -3.22 6.24
CA GLN A 111 -5.75 -2.19 5.95
C GLN A 111 -5.85 -1.89 4.44
N GLN A 112 -4.74 -1.76 3.75
CA GLN A 112 -4.71 -1.58 2.30
C GLN A 112 -5.37 -2.76 1.59
N TYR A 113 -5.01 -3.98 1.99
CA TYR A 113 -5.51 -5.17 1.32
C TYR A 113 -7.02 -5.32 1.41
N ILE A 114 -7.62 -5.12 2.59
CA ILE A 114 -9.09 -5.25 2.75
C ILE A 114 -9.87 -4.19 1.97
N GLN A 115 -9.25 -3.09 1.63
CA GLN A 115 -9.90 -2.03 0.84
C GLN A 115 -9.88 -2.33 -0.66
N HIS A 116 -8.98 -3.20 -1.11
CA HIS A 116 -8.85 -3.59 -2.52
C HIS A 116 -9.31 -5.01 -2.81
N ALA A 117 -9.30 -5.89 -1.82
CA ALA A 117 -9.58 -7.31 -2.03
C ALA A 117 -11.01 -7.55 -2.52
N GLY A 118 -11.12 -8.28 -3.64
CA GLY A 118 -12.41 -8.58 -4.28
C GLY A 118 -13.08 -7.39 -4.97
N SER A 119 -12.39 -6.24 -5.10
CA SER A 119 -12.86 -5.12 -5.92
C SER A 119 -12.57 -5.35 -7.40
N PRO A 120 -13.24 -4.63 -8.31
CA PRO A 120 -12.93 -4.66 -9.73
C PRO A 120 -11.46 -4.26 -10.00
N LEU A 121 -10.85 -4.86 -11.02
CA LEU A 121 -9.51 -4.47 -11.51
C LEU A 121 -9.60 -3.16 -12.31
N ASP A 122 -9.83 -2.07 -11.60
CA ASP A 122 -10.08 -0.75 -12.16
C ASP A 122 -9.43 0.32 -11.27
N VAL A 123 -8.80 1.32 -11.88
CA VAL A 123 -8.10 2.38 -11.13
C VAL A 123 -9.08 3.25 -10.33
N ILE A 124 -10.29 3.47 -10.86
CA ILE A 124 -11.29 4.36 -10.27
C ILE A 124 -12.22 3.60 -9.32
N HIS A 125 -12.58 2.35 -9.68
CA HIS A 125 -13.56 1.54 -8.95
C HIS A 125 -12.93 0.36 -8.18
N GLY A 126 -11.62 0.21 -8.24
CA GLY A 126 -10.85 -0.90 -7.67
C GLY A 126 -10.64 -0.78 -6.16
N ALA A 127 -11.61 -0.27 -5.41
CA ALA A 127 -11.54 -0.17 -3.97
C ALA A 127 -12.94 -0.24 -3.33
N HIS A 128 -12.98 -0.38 -2.01
CA HIS A 128 -14.20 -0.35 -1.20
C HIS A 128 -14.20 0.83 -0.23
N ASN A 129 -15.39 1.40 0.00
CA ASN A 129 -15.63 2.22 1.17
C ASN A 129 -16.10 1.31 2.31
N LEU A 130 -15.43 1.34 3.46
CA LEU A 130 -15.75 0.50 4.61
C LEU A 130 -16.47 1.31 5.70
N LYS A 131 -17.48 0.70 6.34
CA LYS A 131 -18.20 1.33 7.46
C LYS A 131 -17.40 1.17 8.75
N ALA A 132 -17.08 2.28 9.40
CA ALA A 132 -16.35 2.32 10.66
C ALA A 132 -16.98 3.34 11.63
N SER A 133 -16.67 3.24 12.92
CA SER A 133 -17.12 4.22 13.91
C SER A 133 -16.51 5.60 13.63
N ARG A 134 -17.19 6.67 14.04
CA ARG A 134 -16.70 8.05 13.82
C ARG A 134 -15.33 8.29 14.46
N LEU A 135 -15.08 7.70 15.63
CA LEU A 135 -13.81 7.81 16.34
C LEU A 135 -12.69 7.12 15.54
N TYR A 136 -12.94 5.90 15.09
CA TYR A 136 -11.98 5.14 14.29
C TYR A 136 -11.67 5.83 12.94
N GLN A 137 -12.70 6.36 12.25
CA GLN A 137 -12.52 7.13 11.01
C GLN A 137 -11.58 8.34 11.20
N LYS A 138 -11.74 9.08 12.29
CA LYS A 138 -10.85 10.20 12.62
C LYS A 138 -9.43 9.74 12.90
N TRP A 139 -9.28 8.63 13.62
CA TRP A 139 -7.97 8.09 13.98
C TRP A 139 -7.19 7.60 12.76
N ILE A 140 -7.86 6.96 11.81
CA ILE A 140 -7.25 6.52 10.53
C ILE A 140 -7.34 7.58 9.42
N LEU A 141 -7.64 8.83 9.75
CA LEU A 141 -7.75 9.94 8.79
C LEU A 141 -8.68 9.65 7.62
N ASN A 142 -9.86 9.06 7.92
CA ASN A 142 -10.87 8.68 6.90
C ASN A 142 -10.35 7.70 5.82
N PHE A 143 -9.28 6.98 6.09
CA PHE A 143 -8.71 6.01 5.17
C PHE A 143 -9.70 4.92 4.71
N ASN A 144 -10.72 4.64 5.51
CA ASN A 144 -11.82 3.74 5.17
C ASN A 144 -12.74 4.22 4.03
N TRP A 145 -12.57 5.45 3.54
CA TRP A 145 -13.26 6.00 2.37
C TRP A 145 -12.42 5.86 1.10
N HIS A 146 -11.84 4.69 0.89
CA HIS A 146 -10.82 4.47 -0.11
C HIS A 146 -11.34 4.51 -1.55
N LEU A 147 -12.56 4.00 -1.79
CA LEU A 147 -13.22 4.16 -3.09
C LEU A 147 -13.49 5.63 -3.42
N ALA A 148 -13.94 6.42 -2.45
CA ALA A 148 -14.13 7.85 -2.65
C ALA A 148 -12.79 8.55 -2.96
N HIS A 149 -11.68 8.10 -2.35
CA HIS A 149 -10.34 8.58 -2.69
C HIS A 149 -9.94 8.23 -4.13
N HIS A 150 -10.19 7.00 -4.59
CA HIS A 150 -9.91 6.60 -5.98
C HIS A 150 -10.69 7.43 -7.00
N GLN A 151 -11.96 7.72 -6.70
CA GLN A 151 -12.82 8.53 -7.57
C GLN A 151 -12.47 10.02 -7.55
N HIS A 152 -11.94 10.51 -6.42
CA HIS A 152 -11.64 11.91 -6.17
C HIS A 152 -10.26 12.09 -5.51
N PRO A 153 -9.15 11.70 -6.18
CA PRO A 153 -7.82 11.66 -5.55
C PRO A 153 -7.28 13.03 -5.10
N GLN A 154 -7.82 14.12 -5.64
CA GLN A 154 -7.48 15.50 -5.26
C GLN A 154 -8.23 16.00 -4.01
N VAL A 155 -9.25 15.26 -3.54
CA VAL A 155 -10.04 15.68 -2.37
C VAL A 155 -9.29 15.37 -1.08
N PRO A 156 -9.13 16.35 -0.17
CA PRO A 156 -8.50 16.11 1.12
C PRO A 156 -9.24 15.03 1.93
N TRP A 157 -8.49 14.25 2.72
CA TRP A 157 -9.01 13.12 3.49
C TRP A 157 -10.22 13.45 4.39
N ASN A 158 -10.26 14.64 4.97
CA ASN A 158 -11.35 15.09 5.85
C ASN A 158 -12.65 15.39 5.11
N MET A 159 -12.59 15.55 3.79
CA MET A 159 -13.74 15.82 2.93
C MET A 159 -14.27 14.56 2.22
N LEU A 160 -13.48 13.49 2.12
CA LEU A 160 -13.86 12.25 1.41
C LEU A 160 -15.25 11.70 1.79
N PRO A 161 -15.70 11.75 3.07
CA PRO A 161 -17.04 11.29 3.42
C PRO A 161 -18.18 11.99 2.69
N LYS A 162 -17.96 13.19 2.15
CA LYS A 162 -18.98 13.97 1.41
C LYS A 162 -19.07 13.60 -0.07
N PHE A 163 -18.08 12.87 -0.58
CA PHE A 163 -17.95 12.50 -2.00
C PHE A 163 -18.29 11.05 -2.29
N HIS A 164 -18.84 10.32 -1.31
CA HIS A 164 -19.27 8.95 -1.55
C HIS A 164 -20.67 8.88 -2.12
N ASP A 165 -20.92 7.85 -2.92
CA ASP A 165 -22.27 7.50 -3.39
C ASP A 165 -23.03 6.80 -2.24
N PRO A 166 -24.10 7.40 -1.70
CA PRO A 166 -24.84 6.81 -0.58
C PRO A 166 -25.63 5.55 -0.95
N SER A 167 -25.84 5.29 -2.26
CA SER A 167 -26.52 4.08 -2.74
C SER A 167 -25.64 2.85 -2.71
N ARG A 168 -24.31 3.01 -2.63
CA ARG A 168 -23.37 1.91 -2.59
C ARG A 168 -23.24 1.31 -1.19
N ASP A 169 -23.27 -0.02 -1.14
CA ASP A 169 -23.05 -0.75 0.10
C ASP A 169 -21.64 -0.49 0.66
N ARG A 170 -21.59 -0.41 1.99
CA ARG A 170 -20.35 -0.21 2.75
C ARG A 170 -20.24 -1.33 3.78
N PRO A 171 -19.52 -2.41 3.46
CA PRO A 171 -19.33 -3.49 4.41
C PRO A 171 -18.64 -3.00 5.71
N PRO A 172 -18.99 -3.55 6.87
CA PRO A 172 -18.37 -3.17 8.13
C PRO A 172 -16.88 -3.47 8.12
N TYR A 173 -16.05 -2.48 8.50
CA TYR A 173 -14.58 -2.59 8.50
C TYR A 173 -14.09 -3.83 9.26
N LEU A 174 -14.52 -4.01 10.51
CA LEU A 174 -14.09 -5.12 11.35
C LEU A 174 -14.50 -6.48 10.76
N VAL A 175 -15.71 -6.59 10.21
CA VAL A 175 -16.19 -7.82 9.57
C VAL A 175 -15.35 -8.15 8.35
N SER A 176 -15.07 -7.16 7.49
CA SER A 176 -14.20 -7.33 6.34
C SER A 176 -12.80 -7.76 6.76
N PHE A 177 -12.23 -7.10 7.77
CA PHE A 177 -10.91 -7.44 8.31
C PHE A 177 -10.86 -8.90 8.80
N LEU A 178 -11.81 -9.32 9.64
CA LEU A 178 -11.85 -10.69 10.18
C LEU A 178 -12.15 -11.75 9.11
N LYS A 179 -12.99 -11.41 8.12
CA LYS A 179 -13.31 -12.31 7.02
C LYS A 179 -12.05 -12.63 6.20
N PHE A 180 -11.21 -11.64 5.93
CA PHE A 180 -9.99 -11.85 5.16
C PHE A 180 -8.90 -12.63 5.91
N TRP A 181 -8.91 -12.69 7.25
CA TRP A 181 -8.03 -13.58 8.01
C TRP A 181 -8.35 -15.06 7.82
N ARG A 182 -9.55 -15.38 7.36
CA ARG A 182 -9.99 -16.77 7.14
C ARG A 182 -9.70 -17.29 5.72
N GLY A 183 -9.29 -16.44 4.81
CA GLY A 183 -9.04 -16.78 3.40
C GLY A 183 -10.29 -16.75 2.55
#